data_5419f0174cf1784e64534e2fc1667ee2
#
_entry.id   5419f0174cf1784e64534e2fc1667ee2
#
_cell.length_a   1.000
_cell.length_b   1.000
_cell.length_c   1.000
_cell.angle_alpha   90.00
_cell.angle_beta   90.00
_cell.angle_gamma   90.00
#
_symmetry.space_group_name_H-M   'P 1'
#
loop_
_entity.id
_entity.type
_entity.pdbx_description
1 polymer ?
#
loop_
_entity_poly.entity_id
_entity_poly.type
_entity_poly.pdbx_seq_one_letter_code
_entity_poly.pdbx_strand_id
1 'polypeptide(L)'
;MLFRSALEPADSPVLSEGRSGAHKIQGIGAGFVPKVLNTKIYDEIFKAEAQDAFAAAKLLARKEGISVGISSGAALHGAIELAKRPENKGKVIVALLPDSGDRYYSTPLFTD
;
A
#
# COMPACT_ATOMS: atom_id res chain seq x y z
N MET A 1 10.55 4.62 19.81
CA MET A 1 10.98 5.13 18.50
C MET A 1 10.03 4.63 17.43
N LEU A 2 9.61 5.50 16.53
CA LEU A 2 8.77 5.09 15.40
C LEU A 2 9.62 4.56 14.26
N PHE A 3 9.23 3.40 13.74
CA PHE A 3 9.78 2.87 12.50
C PHE A 3 8.76 3.14 11.38
N ARG A 4 9.21 3.74 10.30
CA ARG A 4 8.33 4.17 9.21
C ARG A 4 8.66 3.43 7.94
N SER A 5 7.68 2.72 7.39
CA SER A 5 7.79 2.07 6.08
C SER A 5 7.03 2.89 5.05
N ALA A 6 7.73 3.35 4.04
CA ALA A 6 7.10 3.97 2.88
C ALA A 6 6.66 2.86 1.93
N LEU A 7 5.53 3.04 1.28
CA LEU A 7 4.98 2.04 0.38
C LEU A 7 4.88 2.61 -1.03
N GLU A 8 5.34 1.86 -2.02
CA GLU A 8 5.24 2.23 -3.43
C GLU A 8 4.86 1.02 -4.29
N PRO A 9 4.33 1.25 -5.51
CA PRO A 9 4.05 0.15 -6.42
C PRO A 9 5.34 -0.56 -6.85
N ALA A 10 5.32 -1.88 -6.88
CA ALA A 10 6.46 -2.65 -7.36
C ALA A 10 6.76 -2.37 -8.84
N ASP A 11 5.70 -2.08 -9.62
CA ASP A 11 5.85 -1.78 -11.05
C ASP A 11 6.31 -0.34 -11.33
N SER A 12 6.34 0.53 -10.32
CA SER A 12 6.82 1.91 -10.45
C SER A 12 7.63 2.29 -9.21
N PRO A 13 8.81 1.66 -9.01
CA PRO A 13 9.57 1.80 -7.76
C PRO A 13 10.50 3.03 -7.80
N VAL A 14 9.91 4.22 -7.86
CA VAL A 14 10.63 5.49 -7.99
C VAL A 14 11.52 5.75 -6.78
N LEU A 15 10.99 5.50 -5.57
CA LEU A 15 11.73 5.79 -4.33
C LEU A 15 12.90 4.83 -4.11
N SER A 16 12.71 3.54 -4.42
CA SER A 16 13.72 2.53 -4.16
C SER A 16 14.69 2.32 -5.32
N GLU A 17 14.23 2.46 -6.58
CA GLU A 17 15.02 2.12 -7.74
C GLU A 17 15.22 3.26 -8.74
N GLY A 18 14.57 4.40 -8.53
CA GLY A 18 14.72 5.57 -9.40
C GLY A 18 14.06 5.46 -10.76
N ARG A 19 13.21 4.47 -10.99
CA ARG A 19 12.52 4.28 -12.26
C ARG A 19 11.00 4.26 -12.06
N SER A 20 10.29 4.82 -13.04
CA SER A 20 8.83 4.80 -13.04
C SER A 20 8.33 3.78 -14.06
N GLY A 21 7.06 3.40 -13.92
CA GLY A 21 6.41 2.49 -14.85
C GLY A 21 4.90 2.54 -14.68
N ALA A 22 4.19 1.94 -15.62
CA ALA A 22 2.74 1.79 -15.51
C ALA A 22 2.39 0.80 -14.41
N HIS A 23 1.40 1.16 -13.59
CA HIS A 23 0.93 0.29 -12.52
C HIS A 23 -0.56 0.48 -12.29
N LYS A 24 -1.17 -0.43 -11.53
CA LYS A 24 -2.62 -0.48 -11.33
C LYS A 24 -3.06 -0.04 -9.94
N ILE A 25 -2.16 0.45 -9.10
CA ILE A 25 -2.50 0.92 -7.75
C ILE A 25 -2.82 2.42 -7.82
N GLN A 26 -4.07 2.75 -8.13
CA GLN A 26 -4.51 4.15 -8.22
C GLN A 26 -4.32 4.87 -6.89
N GLY A 27 -3.82 6.09 -6.95
CA GLY A 27 -3.65 6.96 -5.79
C GLY A 27 -2.22 7.05 -5.26
N ILE A 28 -1.34 6.15 -5.69
CA ILE A 28 0.08 6.21 -5.34
C ILE A 28 0.93 6.03 -6.59
N GLY A 29 2.25 6.17 -6.44
CA GLY A 29 3.16 5.93 -7.55
C GLY A 29 3.00 6.92 -8.69
N ALA A 30 3.16 8.21 -8.41
CA ALA A 30 2.96 9.28 -9.39
C ALA A 30 4.01 9.30 -10.51
N GLY A 31 5.05 8.48 -10.42
CA GLY A 31 6.12 8.43 -11.43
C GLY A 31 7.28 9.39 -11.15
N PHE A 32 7.20 10.15 -10.07
CA PHE A 32 8.24 11.08 -9.64
C PHE A 32 8.22 11.19 -8.12
N VAL A 33 9.28 11.76 -7.57
CA VAL A 33 9.32 12.05 -6.12
C VAL A 33 8.64 13.40 -5.89
N PRO A 34 7.48 13.43 -5.17
CA PRO A 34 6.80 14.68 -4.89
C PRO A 34 7.69 15.62 -4.07
N LYS A 35 7.61 16.93 -4.37
CA LYS A 35 8.42 17.93 -3.65
C LYS A 35 8.09 17.99 -2.16
N VAL A 36 6.86 17.67 -1.79
CA VAL A 36 6.42 17.68 -0.39
C VAL A 36 6.90 16.45 0.40
N LEU A 37 7.42 15.43 -0.28
CA LEU A 37 7.86 14.22 0.39
C LEU A 37 9.25 14.41 0.98
N ASN A 38 9.36 14.19 2.28
CA ASN A 38 10.67 14.13 2.94
C ASN A 38 11.25 12.73 2.75
N THR A 39 12.18 12.60 1.81
CA THR A 39 12.76 11.30 1.47
C THR A 39 13.71 10.74 2.54
N LYS A 40 13.90 11.48 3.63
CA LYS A 40 14.77 11.05 4.74
C LYS A 40 13.97 10.59 5.96
N ILE A 41 12.63 10.65 5.92
CA ILE A 41 11.83 10.37 7.11
C ILE A 41 11.50 8.89 7.27
N TYR A 42 11.42 8.13 6.20
CA TYR A 42 11.09 6.70 6.29
C TYR A 42 12.35 5.86 6.49
N ASP A 43 12.18 4.73 7.14
CA ASP A 43 13.28 3.81 7.49
C ASP A 43 13.44 2.70 6.46
N GLU A 44 12.37 2.34 5.76
CA GLU A 44 12.42 1.37 4.66
C GLU A 44 11.37 1.69 3.62
N ILE A 45 11.50 1.06 2.46
CA ILE A 45 10.54 1.15 1.37
C ILE A 45 9.97 -0.24 1.11
N PHE A 46 8.65 -0.37 1.15
CA PHE A 46 7.96 -1.61 0.83
C PHE A 46 7.36 -1.48 -0.57
N LYS A 47 7.68 -2.43 -1.45
CA LYS A 47 7.14 -2.47 -2.81
C LYS A 47 5.95 -3.41 -2.85
N ALA A 48 4.78 -2.90 -3.26
CA ALA A 48 3.53 -3.65 -3.31
C ALA A 48 3.16 -4.02 -4.73
N GLU A 49 2.81 -5.29 -4.93
CA GLU A 49 2.25 -5.74 -6.20
C GLU A 49 0.77 -5.37 -6.28
N ALA A 50 0.29 -5.04 -7.48
CA ALA A 50 -1.10 -4.64 -7.67
C ALA A 50 -2.08 -5.73 -7.24
N GLN A 51 -1.81 -6.98 -7.61
CA GLN A 51 -2.68 -8.10 -7.25
C GLN A 51 -2.82 -8.28 -5.74
N ASP A 52 -1.74 -8.02 -4.99
CA ASP A 52 -1.76 -8.11 -3.54
C ASP A 52 -2.56 -6.97 -2.93
N ALA A 53 -2.50 -5.78 -3.53
CA ALA A 53 -3.32 -4.65 -3.10
C ALA A 53 -4.82 -4.95 -3.27
N PHE A 54 -5.21 -5.47 -4.42
CA PHE A 54 -6.60 -5.86 -4.67
C PHE A 54 -7.05 -6.96 -3.70
N ALA A 55 -6.22 -7.98 -3.49
CA ALA A 55 -6.54 -9.08 -2.60
C ALA A 55 -6.72 -8.61 -1.15
N ALA A 56 -5.85 -7.74 -0.68
CA ALA A 56 -5.93 -7.22 0.69
C ALA A 56 -7.18 -6.37 0.90
N ALA A 57 -7.54 -5.53 -0.07
CA ALA A 57 -8.75 -4.73 0.02
C ALA A 57 -10.01 -5.61 0.07
N LYS A 58 -10.06 -6.66 -0.77
CA LYS A 58 -11.17 -7.62 -0.76
C LYS A 58 -11.23 -8.39 0.56
N LEU A 59 -10.09 -8.78 1.09
CA LEU A 59 -10.01 -9.49 2.37
C LEU A 59 -10.59 -8.64 3.50
N LEU A 60 -10.23 -7.37 3.55
CA LEU A 60 -10.73 -6.46 4.57
C LEU A 60 -12.25 -6.31 4.49
N ALA A 61 -12.79 -6.16 3.28
CA ALA A 61 -14.23 -6.08 3.07
C ALA A 61 -14.95 -7.34 3.55
N ARG A 62 -14.40 -8.51 3.25
CA ARG A 62 -15.01 -9.80 3.63
C ARG A 62 -14.90 -10.09 5.11
N LYS A 63 -13.74 -9.79 5.73
CA LYS A 63 -13.49 -10.17 7.12
C LYS A 63 -13.99 -9.14 8.12
N GLU A 64 -13.90 -7.85 7.78
CA GLU A 64 -14.22 -6.76 8.72
C GLU A 64 -15.38 -5.89 8.25
N GLY A 65 -15.89 -6.10 7.04
CA GLY A 65 -16.97 -5.31 6.50
C GLY A 65 -16.58 -3.87 6.15
N ILE A 66 -15.29 -3.62 5.96
CA ILE A 66 -14.77 -2.28 5.63
C ILE A 66 -14.34 -2.25 4.18
N SER A 67 -15.01 -1.41 3.38
CA SER A 67 -14.69 -1.24 1.96
C SER A 67 -13.70 -0.10 1.78
N VAL A 68 -12.53 -0.41 1.23
CA VAL A 68 -11.45 0.55 1.05
C VAL A 68 -10.98 0.57 -0.40
N GLY A 69 -10.24 1.60 -0.78
CA GLY A 69 -9.69 1.74 -2.12
C GLY A 69 -8.48 0.85 -2.37
N ILE A 70 -7.96 0.95 -3.59
CA ILE A 70 -6.86 0.09 -4.04
C ILE A 70 -5.56 0.41 -3.29
N SER A 71 -5.23 1.69 -3.15
CA SER A 71 -4.02 2.09 -2.40
C SER A 71 -4.15 1.76 -0.92
N SER A 72 -5.37 1.78 -0.37
CA SER A 72 -5.62 1.33 1.00
C SER A 72 -5.34 -0.16 1.13
N GLY A 73 -5.71 -0.95 0.13
CA GLY A 73 -5.36 -2.38 0.08
C GLY A 73 -3.86 -2.59 0.04
N ALA A 74 -3.14 -1.77 -0.70
CA ALA A 74 -1.67 -1.83 -0.75
C ALA A 74 -1.07 -1.55 0.63
N ALA A 75 -1.56 -0.51 1.33
CA ALA A 75 -1.08 -0.19 2.67
C ALA A 75 -1.38 -1.32 3.65
N LEU A 76 -2.57 -1.90 3.58
CA LEU A 76 -2.94 -3.04 4.43
C LEU A 76 -2.06 -4.26 4.16
N HIS A 77 -1.81 -4.56 2.88
CA HIS A 77 -0.93 -5.66 2.51
C HIS A 77 0.48 -5.47 3.10
N GLY A 78 1.03 -4.26 2.97
CA GLY A 78 2.32 -3.93 3.56
C GLY A 78 2.33 -4.14 5.07
N ALA A 79 1.29 -3.69 5.77
CA ALA A 79 1.17 -3.86 7.21
C ALA A 79 1.10 -5.34 7.60
N ILE A 80 0.36 -6.16 6.85
CA ILE A 80 0.25 -7.60 7.10
C ILE A 80 1.63 -8.27 6.94
N GLU A 81 2.35 -7.94 5.87
CA GLU A 81 3.68 -8.52 5.64
C GLU A 81 4.68 -8.09 6.71
N LEU A 82 4.62 -6.84 7.17
CA LEU A 82 5.45 -6.37 8.28
C LEU A 82 5.10 -7.09 9.58
N ALA A 83 3.82 -7.37 9.80
CA ALA A 83 3.36 -8.08 11.00
C ALA A 83 3.86 -9.52 11.04
N LYS A 84 4.11 -10.13 9.88
CA LYS A 84 4.64 -11.49 9.79
C LYS A 84 6.13 -11.60 10.16
N ARG A 85 6.85 -10.50 10.19
CA ARG A 85 8.27 -10.51 10.52
C ARG A 85 8.45 -10.87 12.01
N PRO A 86 9.33 -11.84 12.36
CA PRO A 86 9.52 -12.24 13.76
C PRO A 86 9.93 -11.10 14.70
N GLU A 87 10.73 -10.14 14.20
CA GLU A 87 11.17 -8.98 14.98
C GLU A 87 10.03 -8.06 15.36
N ASN A 88 8.89 -8.15 14.68
CA ASN A 88 7.73 -7.29 14.94
C ASN A 88 6.68 -7.92 15.84
N LYS A 89 6.96 -9.11 16.38
CA LYS A 89 6.03 -9.78 17.29
C LYS A 89 5.75 -8.90 18.51
N GLY A 90 4.48 -8.70 18.81
CA GLY A 90 4.03 -7.90 19.95
C GLY A 90 4.04 -6.39 19.70
N LYS A 91 4.47 -5.94 18.52
CA LYS A 91 4.49 -4.51 18.19
C LYS A 91 3.15 -4.05 17.63
N VAL A 92 2.86 -2.76 17.82
CA VAL A 92 1.68 -2.10 17.22
C VAL A 92 2.06 -1.60 15.84
N ILE A 93 1.25 -1.97 14.84
CA ILE A 93 1.43 -1.55 13.44
C ILE A 93 0.23 -0.71 13.05
N VAL A 94 0.48 0.51 12.58
CA VAL A 94 -0.56 1.42 12.10
C VAL A 94 -0.43 1.56 10.59
N ALA A 95 -1.52 1.30 9.88
CA ALA A 95 -1.61 1.50 8.44
C ALA A 95 -2.66 2.57 8.13
N LEU A 96 -2.28 3.56 7.33
CA LEU A 96 -3.22 4.57 6.87
C LEU A 96 -3.97 4.04 5.65
N LEU A 97 -5.30 4.03 5.73
CA LEU A 97 -6.19 3.62 4.64
C LEU A 97 -6.86 4.88 4.09
N PRO A 98 -6.33 5.48 3.01
CA PRO A 98 -6.66 6.87 2.67
C PRO A 98 -8.03 7.09 2.05
N ASP A 99 -8.67 6.06 1.49
CA ASP A 99 -9.97 6.23 0.84
C ASP A 99 -10.85 4.97 0.97
N SER A 100 -12.12 5.13 0.56
CA SER A 100 -13.08 4.04 0.51
C SER A 100 -13.11 3.40 -0.89
N GLY A 101 -13.81 2.27 -1.02
CA GLY A 101 -13.90 1.54 -2.29
C GLY A 101 -14.89 2.10 -3.30
N ASP A 102 -15.68 3.11 -2.94
CA ASP A 102 -16.80 3.58 -3.77
C ASP A 102 -16.39 4.22 -5.10
N ARG A 103 -15.13 4.58 -5.29
CA ARG A 103 -14.60 5.11 -6.55
C ARG A 103 -14.15 4.03 -7.52
N TYR A 104 -14.20 2.76 -7.13
CA TYR A 104 -13.51 1.68 -7.83
C TYR A 104 -14.44 0.57 -8.31
N TYR A 105 -15.74 0.84 -8.43
CA TYR A 105 -16.73 -0.17 -8.81
C TYR A 105 -16.46 -0.80 -10.18
N SER A 106 -15.82 -0.06 -11.10
CA SER A 106 -15.50 -0.56 -12.43
C SER A 106 -14.13 -1.26 -12.50
N THR A 107 -13.45 -1.41 -11.39
CA THR A 107 -12.10 -2.00 -11.34
C THR A 107 -12.14 -3.44 -10.86
N PRO A 108 -11.02 -4.19 -10.99
CA PRO A 108 -10.92 -5.56 -10.45
C PRO A 108 -11.15 -5.66 -8.94
N LEU A 109 -11.19 -4.52 -8.21
CA LEU A 109 -11.50 -4.50 -6.79
C LEU A 109 -12.89 -5.09 -6.52
N PHE A 110 -13.84 -4.92 -7.43
CA PHE A 110 -15.23 -5.38 -7.30
C PHE A 110 -15.59 -6.52 -8.27
N THR A 111 -14.63 -7.05 -8.99
CA THR A 111 -14.82 -8.22 -9.84
C THR A 111 -14.09 -9.41 -9.24
N ASP A 112 -14.66 -10.57 -9.36
CA ASP A 112 -14.05 -11.78 -8.82
C ASP A 112 -13.02 -12.40 -9.77
#